data_ca45601d5420a9bab12adb62e5814ea6
#
_entry.id   ca45601d5420a9bab12adb62e5814ea6
#
_cell.length_a   1.000
_cell.length_b   1.000
_cell.length_c   1.000
_cell.angle_alpha   90.00
_cell.angle_beta   90.00
_cell.angle_gamma   90.00
#
_symmetry.space_group_name_H-M   'P 1'
#
loop_
_entity.id
_entity.type
_entity.pdbx_description
1 polymer ?
#
loop_
_entity_poly.entity_id
_entity_poly.type
_entity_poly.pdbx_seq_one_letter_code
_entity_poly.pdbx_strand_id
1 'polypeptide(L)'
;MIEVWTRQHADVLKELNTTGRHWGSREFVETGMPEYRAFTIECYDWLAKNCPLPKAEGLPADALPVWVQTDRDATYFAGDDGVVLKLLVDESLVCGINVAKWGIIQNFGYVPLDEADRLRHVRMLKDCGINDVKAYTTTFYPEIKAEILASWPRLFDKSVKSDSELEYGIMREIRKEWISEVLHDKRTAI
;
A
#
# COMPACT_ATOMS: atom_id res chain seq x y z
N MET A 1 16.11 4.82 14.80
CA MET A 1 15.89 5.76 13.65
C MET A 1 16.39 5.08 12.40
N ILE A 2 15.60 5.09 11.35
CA ILE A 2 15.95 4.58 10.03
C ILE A 2 15.74 5.65 8.97
N GLU A 3 16.47 5.54 7.87
CA GLU A 3 16.27 6.38 6.69
C GLU A 3 15.27 5.70 5.76
N VAL A 4 14.26 6.44 5.32
CA VAL A 4 13.31 6.00 4.30
C VAL A 4 13.10 7.10 3.27
N TRP A 5 12.68 6.71 2.09
CA TRP A 5 12.52 7.58 0.94
C TRP A 5 11.10 7.49 0.41
N THR A 6 10.53 8.62 0.02
CA THR A 6 9.22 8.65 -0.61
C THR A 6 9.20 9.66 -1.73
N ARG A 7 8.58 9.29 -2.84
CA ARG A 7 8.29 10.22 -3.92
C ARG A 7 6.88 10.77 -3.75
N GLN A 8 6.78 12.08 -3.81
CA GLN A 8 5.52 12.81 -3.65
C GLN A 8 5.36 13.84 -4.78
N HIS A 9 4.14 14.31 -5.00
CA HIS A 9 3.89 15.49 -5.82
C HIS A 9 4.49 16.73 -5.15
N ALA A 10 4.99 17.70 -5.93
CA ALA A 10 5.63 18.90 -5.38
C ALA A 10 4.72 19.74 -4.45
N ASP A 11 3.40 19.67 -4.64
CA ASP A 11 2.45 20.37 -3.77
C ASP A 11 2.45 19.85 -2.32
N VAL A 12 2.91 18.63 -2.09
CA VAL A 12 3.07 18.08 -0.72
C VAL A 12 4.02 18.93 0.11
N LEU A 13 5.04 19.56 -0.50
CA LEU A 13 5.91 20.51 0.21
C LEU A 13 5.16 21.74 0.71
N LYS A 14 4.18 22.23 -0.04
CA LYS A 14 3.35 23.37 0.38
C LYS A 14 2.44 22.96 1.56
N GLU A 15 1.85 21.78 1.47
CA GLU A 15 1.03 21.23 2.55
C GLU A 15 1.86 21.05 3.83
N LEU A 16 3.02 20.39 3.74
CA LEU A 16 3.95 20.20 4.87
C LEU A 16 4.43 21.53 5.48
N ASN A 17 4.61 22.57 4.65
CA ASN A 17 4.99 23.88 5.14
C ASN A 17 3.85 24.61 5.87
N THR A 18 2.60 24.31 5.52
CA THR A 18 1.41 24.98 6.08
C THR A 18 0.88 24.24 7.30
N THR A 19 0.78 22.90 7.22
CA THR A 19 0.14 22.06 8.24
C THR A 19 1.16 21.32 9.11
N GLY A 20 2.40 21.18 8.63
CA GLY A 20 3.44 20.35 9.25
C GLY A 20 3.29 18.86 8.98
N ARG A 21 2.20 18.42 8.32
CA ARG A 21 1.85 17.00 8.15
C ARG A 21 1.32 16.72 6.74
N HIS A 22 1.51 15.48 6.29
CA HIS A 22 0.94 14.95 5.05
C HIS A 22 0.60 13.48 5.20
N TRP A 23 -0.46 13.03 4.54
CA TRP A 23 -0.92 11.63 4.44
C TRP A 23 -1.43 11.33 3.05
N GLY A 24 -1.59 10.05 2.71
CA GLY A 24 -2.12 9.65 1.41
C GLY A 24 -3.56 10.14 1.22
N SER A 25 -3.83 10.72 0.05
CA SER A 25 -5.15 11.25 -0.32
C SER A 25 -5.93 10.23 -1.14
N ARG A 26 -7.21 10.03 -0.82
CA ARG A 26 -8.15 9.27 -1.64
C ARG A 26 -8.28 9.84 -3.04
N GLU A 27 -8.37 11.16 -3.14
CA GLU A 27 -8.50 11.87 -4.42
C GLU A 27 -7.36 11.51 -5.37
N PHE A 28 -6.13 11.43 -4.86
CA PHE A 28 -4.97 11.05 -5.66
C PHE A 28 -5.07 9.61 -6.19
N VAL A 29 -5.50 8.66 -5.35
CA VAL A 29 -5.70 7.27 -5.76
C VAL A 29 -6.84 7.16 -6.77
N GLU A 30 -7.91 7.91 -6.58
CA GLU A 30 -9.09 7.92 -7.45
C GLU A 30 -8.80 8.53 -8.83
N THR A 31 -7.94 9.53 -8.93
CA THR A 31 -7.58 10.17 -10.21
C THR A 31 -6.59 9.35 -11.02
N GLY A 32 -5.74 8.56 -10.35
CA GLY A 32 -4.67 7.80 -10.99
C GLY A 32 -5.14 6.63 -11.85
N MET A 33 -6.28 5.99 -11.53
CA MET A 33 -6.79 4.79 -12.22
C MET A 33 -8.33 4.80 -12.31
N PRO A 34 -8.94 5.61 -13.19
CA PRO A 34 -10.40 5.81 -13.18
C PRO A 34 -11.22 4.53 -13.43
N GLU A 35 -10.72 3.57 -14.22
CA GLU A 35 -11.45 2.33 -14.54
C GLU A 35 -11.51 1.34 -13.37
N TYR A 36 -10.54 1.39 -12.45
CA TYR A 36 -10.42 0.49 -11.29
C TYR A 36 -10.64 1.19 -9.96
N ARG A 37 -11.06 2.46 -10.00
CA ARG A 37 -11.18 3.38 -8.86
C ARG A 37 -11.79 2.77 -7.60
N ALA A 38 -13.02 2.23 -7.72
CA ALA A 38 -13.75 1.70 -6.58
C ALA A 38 -13.01 0.52 -5.92
N PHE A 39 -12.41 -0.33 -6.72
CA PHE A 39 -11.69 -1.51 -6.26
C PHE A 39 -10.36 -1.16 -5.60
N THR A 40 -9.61 -0.24 -6.19
CA THR A 40 -8.35 0.21 -5.62
C THR A 40 -8.58 0.85 -4.24
N ILE A 41 -9.58 1.71 -4.12
CA ILE A 41 -9.94 2.35 -2.85
C ILE A 41 -10.34 1.33 -1.80
N GLU A 42 -11.12 0.30 -2.14
CA GLU A 42 -11.51 -0.75 -1.18
C GLU A 42 -10.29 -1.46 -0.57
N CYS A 43 -9.28 -1.79 -1.40
CA CYS A 43 -8.03 -2.39 -0.92
C CYS A 43 -7.23 -1.41 -0.02
N TYR A 44 -7.15 -0.13 -0.40
CA TYR A 44 -6.47 0.88 0.41
C TYR A 44 -7.19 1.17 1.73
N ASP A 45 -8.52 1.18 1.76
CA ASP A 45 -9.31 1.29 2.98
C ASP A 45 -9.07 0.13 3.91
N TRP A 46 -9.03 -1.09 3.35
CA TRP A 46 -8.68 -2.26 4.12
C TRP A 46 -7.26 -2.14 4.71
N LEU A 47 -6.28 -1.72 3.89
CA LEU A 47 -4.90 -1.51 4.33
C LEU A 47 -4.82 -0.48 5.46
N ALA A 48 -5.44 0.68 5.28
CA ALA A 48 -5.46 1.76 6.28
C ALA A 48 -6.08 1.31 7.61
N LYS A 49 -7.17 0.52 7.54
CA LYS A 49 -7.88 0.01 8.72
C LYS A 49 -7.09 -1.06 9.47
N ASN A 50 -6.41 -1.96 8.75
CA ASN A 50 -5.78 -3.16 9.32
C ASN A 50 -4.27 -3.02 9.53
N CYS A 51 -3.65 -1.94 9.03
CA CYS A 51 -2.23 -1.69 9.22
C CYS A 51 -1.87 -1.70 10.73
N PRO A 52 -0.86 -2.49 11.13
CA PRO A 52 -0.47 -2.65 12.55
C PRO A 52 0.25 -1.44 13.14
N LEU A 53 0.49 -0.37 12.35
CA LEU A 53 1.11 0.84 12.83
C LEU A 53 0.24 1.57 13.87
N PRO A 54 0.85 2.22 14.88
CA PRO A 54 0.14 3.08 15.81
C PRO A 54 -0.74 4.08 15.08
N LYS A 55 -1.94 4.33 15.61
CA LYS A 55 -2.78 5.40 15.07
C LYS A 55 -2.11 6.74 15.34
N ALA A 56 -1.97 7.55 14.29
CA ALA A 56 -1.50 8.91 14.44
C ALA A 56 -2.67 9.80 14.88
N GLU A 57 -2.47 10.54 15.95
CA GLU A 57 -3.49 11.42 16.53
C GLU A 57 -3.84 12.56 15.56
N GLY A 58 -5.14 12.84 15.42
CA GLY A 58 -5.63 13.94 14.57
C GLY A 58 -5.60 13.67 13.07
N LEU A 59 -5.33 12.43 12.61
CA LEU A 59 -5.51 12.08 11.21
C LEU A 59 -7.00 11.95 10.86
N PRO A 60 -7.42 12.37 9.64
CA PRO A 60 -8.74 12.07 9.12
C PRO A 60 -9.04 10.57 9.11
N ALA A 61 -10.31 10.21 9.25
CA ALA A 61 -10.73 8.80 9.29
C ALA A 61 -10.49 8.08 7.94
N ASP A 62 -10.41 8.83 6.87
CA ASP A 62 -10.19 8.39 5.49
C ASP A 62 -8.76 8.60 4.99
N ALA A 63 -7.83 8.99 5.88
CA ALA A 63 -6.42 9.11 5.55
C ALA A 63 -5.84 7.77 5.11
N LEU A 64 -5.22 7.75 3.94
CA LEU A 64 -4.52 6.58 3.43
C LEU A 64 -3.04 6.59 3.86
N PRO A 65 -2.40 5.41 3.96
CA PRO A 65 -0.98 5.34 4.25
C PRO A 65 -0.13 5.91 3.10
N VAL A 66 1.03 6.43 3.48
CA VAL A 66 2.06 6.88 2.53
C VAL A 66 3.06 5.75 2.31
N TRP A 67 3.37 5.47 1.05
CA TRP A 67 4.38 4.49 0.69
C TRP A 67 5.78 5.07 0.82
N VAL A 68 6.68 4.28 1.40
CA VAL A 68 8.09 4.63 1.57
C VAL A 68 8.97 3.45 1.17
N GLN A 69 10.24 3.71 0.90
CA GLN A 69 11.22 2.71 0.55
C GLN A 69 12.51 2.91 1.34
N THR A 70 13.23 1.84 1.59
CA THR A 70 14.55 1.88 2.23
C THR A 70 15.68 2.15 1.23
N ASP A 71 15.40 1.95 -0.06
CA ASP A 71 16.33 2.24 -1.15
C ASP A 71 15.88 3.49 -1.91
N ARG A 72 16.79 4.47 -1.98
CA ARG A 72 16.58 5.70 -2.72
C ARG A 72 16.26 5.44 -4.19
N ASP A 73 16.99 4.54 -4.83
CA ASP A 73 16.91 4.32 -6.27
C ASP A 73 15.57 3.66 -6.66
N ALA A 74 14.95 2.94 -5.73
CA ALA A 74 13.62 2.38 -5.91
C ALA A 74 12.50 3.43 -5.91
N THR A 75 12.75 4.68 -5.49
CA THR A 75 11.76 5.76 -5.48
C THR A 75 11.66 6.53 -6.81
N TYR A 76 12.57 6.28 -7.76
CA TYR A 76 12.62 7.00 -9.02
C TYR A 76 11.66 6.42 -10.06
N PHE A 77 10.44 6.95 -10.11
CA PHE A 77 9.55 6.80 -11.26
C PHE A 77 9.57 8.10 -12.08
N ALA A 78 9.59 8.00 -13.43
CA ALA A 78 9.57 9.14 -14.33
C ALA A 78 8.27 9.95 -14.18
N GLY A 79 8.36 11.27 -14.02
CA GLY A 79 7.25 12.22 -13.97
C GLY A 79 7.74 13.60 -13.56
N ASP A 80 7.25 14.63 -14.23
CA ASP A 80 7.86 15.97 -14.24
C ASP A 80 7.66 16.79 -12.95
N ASP A 81 6.65 16.45 -12.12
CA ASP A 81 6.26 17.25 -10.93
C ASP A 81 6.50 16.53 -9.60
N GLY A 82 7.47 15.61 -9.56
CA GLY A 82 7.79 14.84 -8.36
C GLY A 82 8.92 15.44 -7.54
N VAL A 83 8.82 15.25 -6.22
CA VAL A 83 9.93 15.44 -5.28
C VAL A 83 10.19 14.13 -4.54
N VAL A 84 11.45 13.84 -4.25
CA VAL A 84 11.82 12.74 -3.39
C VAL A 84 12.21 13.30 -2.03
N LEU A 85 11.53 12.85 -1.00
CA LEU A 85 11.78 13.21 0.38
C LEU A 85 12.58 12.11 1.05
N LYS A 86 13.70 12.46 1.64
CA LYS A 86 14.43 11.62 2.58
C LYS A 86 13.93 11.90 3.98
N LEU A 87 13.47 10.88 4.66
CA LEU A 87 12.92 10.95 6.01
C LEU A 87 13.82 10.21 6.99
N LEU A 88 13.99 10.77 8.16
CA LEU A 88 14.63 10.10 9.30
C LEU A 88 13.57 9.86 10.36
N VAL A 89 13.18 8.59 10.54
CA VAL A 89 12.02 8.21 11.36
C VAL A 89 12.34 7.09 12.34
N ASP A 90 11.52 6.95 13.36
CA ASP A 90 11.55 5.77 14.20
C ASP A 90 11.08 4.56 13.40
N GLU A 91 11.78 3.43 13.52
CA GLU A 91 11.46 2.19 12.80
C GLU A 91 10.03 1.69 13.10
N SER A 92 9.54 1.94 14.31
CA SER A 92 8.17 1.58 14.72
C SER A 92 7.07 2.31 13.95
N LEU A 93 7.40 3.38 13.23
CA LEU A 93 6.47 4.13 12.37
C LEU A 93 6.38 3.59 10.94
N VAL A 94 7.18 2.57 10.61
CA VAL A 94 7.22 1.97 9.27
C VAL A 94 6.78 0.51 9.36
N CYS A 95 5.78 0.14 8.56
CA CYS A 95 5.37 -1.24 8.39
C CYS A 95 5.81 -1.75 7.03
N GLY A 96 6.58 -2.85 7.01
CA GLY A 96 6.96 -3.52 5.78
C GLY A 96 5.77 -4.22 5.12
N ILE A 97 5.63 -4.04 3.82
CA ILE A 97 4.58 -4.62 2.98
C ILE A 97 5.25 -5.43 1.87
N ASN A 98 5.02 -6.73 1.88
CA ASN A 98 5.46 -7.58 0.77
C ASN A 98 4.67 -7.26 -0.50
N VAL A 99 5.38 -6.89 -1.58
CA VAL A 99 4.79 -6.38 -2.82
C VAL A 99 3.96 -7.44 -3.54
N ALA A 100 4.39 -8.71 -3.51
CA ALA A 100 3.64 -9.79 -4.15
C ALA A 100 2.31 -10.07 -3.44
N LYS A 101 2.30 -10.13 -2.10
CA LYS A 101 1.07 -10.27 -1.32
C LYS A 101 0.13 -9.08 -1.51
N TRP A 102 0.68 -7.86 -1.55
CA TRP A 102 -0.12 -6.67 -1.83
C TRP A 102 -0.75 -6.73 -3.23
N GLY A 103 0.00 -7.18 -4.23
CA GLY A 103 -0.52 -7.40 -5.58
C GLY A 103 -1.68 -8.41 -5.62
N ILE A 104 -1.63 -9.48 -4.82
CA ILE A 104 -2.74 -10.43 -4.66
C ILE A 104 -3.98 -9.71 -4.12
N ILE A 105 -3.84 -8.91 -3.05
CA ILE A 105 -4.94 -8.16 -2.44
C ILE A 105 -5.55 -7.15 -3.42
N GLN A 106 -4.72 -6.41 -4.16
CA GLN A 106 -5.18 -5.46 -5.17
C GLN A 106 -5.99 -6.11 -6.31
N ASN A 107 -5.81 -7.42 -6.52
CA ASN A 107 -6.60 -8.21 -7.44
C ASN A 107 -7.69 -9.04 -6.73
N PHE A 108 -8.08 -8.69 -5.51
CA PHE A 108 -9.08 -9.38 -4.67
C PHE A 108 -8.78 -10.85 -4.43
N GLY A 109 -7.51 -11.24 -4.54
CA GLY A 109 -7.07 -12.61 -4.44
C GLY A 109 -6.96 -13.09 -3.00
N TYR A 110 -6.98 -14.39 -2.86
CA TYR A 110 -6.69 -15.11 -1.64
C TYR A 110 -5.17 -15.13 -1.40
N VAL A 111 -4.73 -14.67 -0.24
CA VAL A 111 -3.32 -14.74 0.19
C VAL A 111 -3.11 -16.11 0.87
N PRO A 112 -2.44 -17.09 0.21
CA PRO A 112 -2.29 -18.43 0.77
C PRO A 112 -1.30 -18.44 1.95
N LEU A 113 -1.53 -19.37 2.89
CA LEU A 113 -0.62 -19.62 3.99
C LEU A 113 0.64 -20.34 3.50
N ASP A 114 0.43 -21.34 2.65
CA ASP A 114 1.44 -22.18 2.03
C ASP A 114 0.91 -22.77 0.71
N GLU A 115 1.72 -23.60 0.05
CA GLU A 115 1.35 -24.22 -1.21
C GLU A 115 0.16 -25.19 -1.10
N ALA A 116 0.03 -25.90 0.01
CA ALA A 116 -1.10 -26.82 0.22
C ALA A 116 -2.41 -26.05 0.35
N ASP A 117 -2.38 -24.92 1.08
CA ASP A 117 -3.50 -24.00 1.24
C ASP A 117 -3.88 -23.35 -0.11
N ARG A 118 -2.88 -22.91 -0.88
CA ARG A 118 -3.08 -22.39 -2.24
C ARG A 118 -3.79 -23.39 -3.13
N LEU A 119 -3.33 -24.64 -3.18
CA LEU A 119 -3.92 -25.68 -4.00
C LEU A 119 -5.34 -26.06 -3.54
N ARG A 120 -5.61 -26.02 -2.25
CA ARG A 120 -6.95 -26.20 -1.67
C ARG A 120 -7.91 -25.13 -2.21
N HIS A 121 -7.53 -23.86 -2.10
CA HIS A 121 -8.33 -22.72 -2.52
C HIS A 121 -8.58 -22.76 -4.03
N VAL A 122 -7.55 -23.01 -4.84
CA VAL A 122 -7.68 -23.14 -6.30
C VAL A 122 -8.65 -24.27 -6.70
N ARG A 123 -8.62 -25.42 -6.00
CA ARG A 123 -9.59 -26.51 -6.25
C ARG A 123 -11.01 -26.07 -5.98
N MET A 124 -11.25 -25.42 -4.84
CA MET A 124 -12.57 -24.90 -4.48
C MET A 124 -13.11 -23.94 -5.55
N LEU A 125 -12.30 -23.00 -6.02
CA LEU A 125 -12.69 -22.08 -7.10
C LEU A 125 -13.02 -22.83 -8.40
N LYS A 126 -12.20 -23.83 -8.76
CA LYS A 126 -12.41 -24.66 -9.95
C LYS A 126 -13.71 -25.45 -9.86
N ASP A 127 -14.02 -26.03 -8.72
CA ASP A 127 -15.27 -26.80 -8.49
C ASP A 127 -16.50 -25.88 -8.60
N CYS A 128 -16.38 -24.61 -8.25
CA CYS A 128 -17.41 -23.58 -8.43
C CYS A 128 -17.42 -22.95 -9.83
N GLY A 129 -16.41 -23.20 -10.69
CA GLY A 129 -16.30 -22.60 -12.02
C GLY A 129 -16.07 -21.08 -12.00
N ILE A 130 -15.34 -20.58 -11.01
CA ILE A 130 -15.11 -19.13 -10.79
C ILE A 130 -13.63 -18.84 -10.50
N ASN A 131 -13.34 -17.56 -10.33
CA ASN A 131 -12.06 -17.05 -9.80
C ASN A 131 -12.31 -16.12 -8.59
N ASP A 132 -11.23 -15.69 -7.92
CA ASP A 132 -11.29 -14.81 -6.76
C ASP A 132 -12.04 -13.51 -7.05
N VAL A 133 -11.75 -12.86 -8.18
CA VAL A 133 -12.39 -11.59 -8.57
C VAL A 133 -13.91 -11.77 -8.64
N LYS A 134 -14.39 -12.84 -9.29
CA LYS A 134 -15.81 -13.12 -9.38
C LYS A 134 -16.42 -13.44 -8.02
N ALA A 135 -15.72 -14.21 -7.17
CA ALA A 135 -16.18 -14.51 -5.82
C ALA A 135 -16.29 -13.24 -4.97
N TYR A 136 -15.31 -12.33 -5.10
CA TYR A 136 -15.23 -11.10 -4.32
C TYR A 136 -16.27 -10.06 -4.77
N THR A 137 -16.41 -9.84 -6.09
CA THR A 137 -17.20 -8.74 -6.65
C THR A 137 -18.68 -9.05 -6.79
N THR A 138 -19.08 -10.32 -6.60
CA THR A 138 -20.50 -10.72 -6.67
C THR A 138 -21.04 -11.12 -5.30
N THR A 139 -22.36 -11.16 -5.17
CA THR A 139 -23.05 -11.58 -3.93
C THR A 139 -23.33 -13.09 -3.88
N PHE A 140 -22.94 -13.84 -4.92
CA PHE A 140 -23.29 -15.26 -5.03
C PHE A 140 -22.38 -16.20 -4.23
N TYR A 141 -21.20 -15.72 -3.79
CA TYR A 141 -20.20 -16.54 -3.12
C TYR A 141 -19.72 -15.89 -1.81
N PRO A 142 -20.63 -15.61 -0.87
CA PRO A 142 -20.30 -14.86 0.35
C PRO A 142 -19.26 -15.57 1.24
N GLU A 143 -19.28 -16.90 1.26
CA GLU A 143 -18.34 -17.71 2.04
C GLU A 143 -16.92 -17.64 1.47
N ILE A 144 -16.79 -17.68 0.13
CA ILE A 144 -15.49 -17.56 -0.54
C ILE A 144 -14.95 -16.12 -0.37
N LYS A 145 -15.82 -15.11 -0.52
CA LYS A 145 -15.45 -13.73 -0.23
C LYS A 145 -14.96 -13.55 1.21
N ALA A 146 -15.65 -14.15 2.18
CA ALA A 146 -15.24 -14.10 3.58
C ALA A 146 -13.86 -14.78 3.80
N GLU A 147 -13.62 -15.89 3.13
CA GLU A 147 -12.33 -16.59 3.18
C GLU A 147 -11.20 -15.76 2.57
N ILE A 148 -11.43 -15.11 1.42
CA ILE A 148 -10.49 -14.19 0.80
C ILE A 148 -10.13 -13.07 1.78
N LEU A 149 -11.12 -12.39 2.34
CA LEU A 149 -10.91 -11.30 3.31
C LEU A 149 -10.17 -11.76 4.57
N ALA A 150 -10.48 -12.96 5.07
CA ALA A 150 -9.81 -13.56 6.22
C ALA A 150 -8.35 -13.90 5.96
N SER A 151 -7.95 -14.07 4.70
CA SER A 151 -6.56 -14.32 4.30
C SER A 151 -5.69 -13.05 4.26
N TRP A 152 -6.28 -11.88 4.01
CA TRP A 152 -5.55 -10.63 3.79
C TRP A 152 -4.64 -10.19 4.95
N PRO A 153 -4.95 -10.40 6.25
CA PRO A 153 -4.04 -10.11 7.37
C PRO A 153 -2.67 -10.80 7.26
N ARG A 154 -2.55 -11.86 6.46
CA ARG A 154 -1.28 -12.53 6.15
C ARG A 154 -0.30 -11.61 5.41
N LEU A 155 -0.77 -10.46 4.89
CA LEU A 155 0.09 -9.39 4.36
C LEU A 155 1.16 -8.97 5.36
N PHE A 156 0.78 -8.87 6.64
CA PHE A 156 1.65 -8.41 7.73
C PHE A 156 2.41 -9.55 8.42
N ASP A 157 2.11 -10.81 8.08
CA ASP A 157 2.75 -11.98 8.67
C ASP A 157 4.00 -12.36 7.85
N LYS A 158 5.18 -12.09 8.41
CA LYS A 158 6.48 -12.40 7.80
C LYS A 158 6.78 -13.90 7.70
N SER A 159 6.07 -14.74 8.47
CA SER A 159 6.24 -16.20 8.41
C SER A 159 5.58 -16.79 7.15
N VAL A 160 4.56 -16.14 6.62
CA VAL A 160 3.88 -16.52 5.38
C VAL A 160 4.74 -16.10 4.19
N LYS A 161 5.25 -17.08 3.46
CA LYS A 161 6.11 -16.86 2.29
C LYS A 161 5.30 -16.41 1.08
N SER A 162 5.99 -15.73 0.17
CA SER A 162 5.47 -15.30 -1.14
C SER A 162 6.52 -15.52 -2.23
N ASP A 163 6.12 -15.37 -3.49
CA ASP A 163 7.00 -15.56 -4.64
C ASP A 163 8.08 -14.47 -4.78
N SER A 164 8.03 -13.42 -3.96
CA SER A 164 8.99 -12.32 -3.95
C SER A 164 9.32 -11.89 -2.53
N GLU A 165 10.59 -11.59 -2.28
CA GLU A 165 11.07 -11.00 -1.02
C GLU A 165 11.03 -9.46 -1.06
N LEU A 166 10.54 -8.85 -2.17
CA LEU A 166 10.49 -7.41 -2.30
C LEU A 166 9.47 -6.81 -1.32
N GLU A 167 9.96 -5.94 -0.45
CA GLU A 167 9.14 -5.20 0.50
C GLU A 167 9.23 -3.70 0.26
N TYR A 168 8.09 -3.02 0.39
CA TYR A 168 7.99 -1.57 0.54
C TYR A 168 7.54 -1.25 1.96
N GLY A 169 7.81 -0.05 2.41
CA GLY A 169 7.29 0.43 3.68
C GLY A 169 6.00 1.23 3.50
N ILE A 170 5.16 1.25 4.51
CA ILE A 170 4.07 2.23 4.65
C ILE A 170 4.18 2.96 5.98
N MET A 171 3.73 4.21 5.99
CA MET A 171 3.62 5.07 7.16
C MET A 171 2.22 5.68 7.22
N ARG A 172 1.76 6.06 8.42
CA ARG A 172 0.46 6.75 8.57
C ARG A 172 0.48 8.16 7.98
N GLU A 173 1.61 8.83 8.11
CA GLU A 173 1.80 10.24 7.71
C GLU A 173 3.27 10.54 7.47
N ILE A 174 3.55 11.68 6.86
CA ILE A 174 4.85 12.35 6.86
C ILE A 174 4.72 13.57 7.76
N ARG A 175 5.71 13.83 8.61
CA ARG A 175 5.85 15.10 9.33
C ARG A 175 7.02 15.89 8.80
N LYS A 176 6.85 17.20 8.78
CA LYS A 176 7.88 18.12 8.26
C LYS A 176 9.22 17.95 8.99
N GLU A 177 9.19 17.73 10.30
CA GLU A 177 10.38 17.53 11.13
C GLU A 177 11.15 16.23 10.84
N TRP A 178 10.56 15.28 10.13
CA TRP A 178 11.23 14.05 9.74
C TRP A 178 12.01 14.17 8.44
N ILE A 179 11.81 15.27 7.69
CA ILE A 179 12.47 15.48 6.40
C ILE A 179 13.91 15.93 6.65
N SER A 180 14.87 15.10 6.24
CA SER A 180 16.30 15.42 6.30
C SER A 180 16.84 15.96 4.99
N GLU A 181 16.21 15.61 3.85
CA GLU A 181 16.61 16.07 2.51
C GLU A 181 15.42 16.13 1.56
N VAL A 182 15.41 17.10 0.66
CA VAL A 182 14.44 17.21 -0.44
C VAL A 182 15.21 17.19 -1.76
N LEU A 183 14.92 16.22 -2.60
CA LEU A 183 15.50 16.10 -3.93
C LEU A 183 14.42 16.43 -4.97
N HIS A 184 14.73 17.33 -5.85
CA HIS A 184 13.90 17.60 -7.02
C HIS A 184 14.28 16.64 -8.14
N ASP A 185 13.30 15.99 -8.73
CA ASP A 185 13.53 15.10 -9.87
C ASP A 185 13.94 15.96 -11.08
N LYS A 186 15.24 16.21 -11.21
CA LYS A 186 15.81 16.87 -12.40
C LYS A 186 16.12 15.82 -13.46
N ARG A 187 15.13 15.14 -13.98
CA ARG A 187 15.25 14.56 -15.31
C ARG A 187 14.86 15.64 -16.32
N THR A 188 15.78 16.57 -16.52
CA THR A 188 15.77 17.46 -17.67
C THR A 188 15.70 16.61 -18.92
N ALA A 189 14.74 16.93 -19.79
CA ALA A 189 14.64 16.39 -21.13
C ALA A 189 16.02 16.35 -21.83
N ILE A 190 16.38 15.18 -22.33
CA ILE A 190 17.33 15.05 -23.43
C ILE A 190 16.52 14.98 -24.71
#